data_41fef0996caedef84c49998222b63941
#
_entry.id   41fef0996caedef84c49998222b63941
#
_cell.length_a   1.000
_cell.length_b   1.000
_cell.length_c   1.000
_cell.angle_alpha   90.00
_cell.angle_beta   90.00
_cell.angle_gamma   90.00
#
_symmetry.space_group_name_H-M   'P 1'
#
loop_
_entity.id
_entity.type
_entity.pdbx_description
1 polymer ?
#
loop_
_entity_poly.entity_id
_entity_poly.type
_entity_poly.pdbx_seq_one_letter_code
_entity_poly.pdbx_strand_id
1 'polypeptide(L)'
;MNGLIPMEKKLYLPFSQRTVSIVYFEARELFASLLSSPTLNQDKHNHFDKAKDPFVAPQKSADVGDIHTGRCYRKTYDALIKKPGVDMLLPCVIAQDKTTIDMAGRINMEPITVSHGLLNHDIRRLPIAMRILGYIHQSTPPQPPSGVDVDSEFNSPVELADDVVHVKNPMRCPTNGDVSWATLPLNETHMQIRFILEESGFLRLENSGFKWNLQYNNTIHKVVFHLYVPFVVGDTEGHDHLCGHYTARSMEVKQLCRICECPSYLTGYSKSKFPHRLPKKVDSLVQRGLTGELQSMSQNYLKNRFKGVRFGMHNKRGIFGACPGEMLHLVSLGWFKYCLQAFSGQAGPNSQALKDYDELCARLGRTLSRQSDRDVPRTNFPRGFSSGSNLMGHEMAGCLLVK
;
A
#
# COMPACT_ATOMS: atom_id res chain seq x y z
N MET A 1 -22.10 10.77 17.75
CA MET A 1 -21.12 9.72 17.39
C MET A 1 -20.22 9.53 18.59
N ASN A 2 -20.22 8.35 19.20
CA ASN A 2 -19.16 8.05 20.17
C ASN A 2 -17.87 8.03 19.36
N GLY A 3 -16.92 8.91 19.72
CA GLY A 3 -15.64 8.99 19.05
C GLY A 3 -14.90 7.66 19.17
N LEU A 4 -14.15 7.28 18.13
CA LEU A 4 -13.23 6.15 18.21
C LEU A 4 -12.22 6.42 19.33
N ILE A 5 -12.05 5.47 20.22
CA ILE A 5 -11.15 5.60 21.36
C ILE A 5 -9.78 5.06 20.94
N PRO A 6 -8.72 5.90 20.94
CA PRO A 6 -7.38 5.42 20.69
C PRO A 6 -6.92 4.52 21.84
N MET A 7 -6.26 3.45 21.52
CA MET A 7 -5.56 2.59 22.46
C MET A 7 -4.06 2.79 22.30
N GLU A 8 -3.34 2.70 23.39
CA GLU A 8 -1.90 2.85 23.43
C GLU A 8 -1.28 1.66 24.13
N LYS A 9 -0.21 1.11 23.54
CA LYS A 9 0.61 0.09 24.17
C LYS A 9 2.07 0.33 23.84
N LYS A 10 2.94 -0.07 24.76
CA LYS A 10 4.38 0.01 24.59
C LYS A 10 4.89 -1.23 23.89
N LEU A 11 5.71 -1.04 22.85
CA LEU A 11 6.36 -2.09 22.07
C LEU A 11 7.86 -1.92 22.19
N TYR A 12 8.56 -2.98 22.54
CA TYR A 12 10.03 -3.00 22.49
C TYR A 12 10.52 -3.32 21.08
N LEU A 13 11.40 -2.46 20.58
CA LEU A 13 12.04 -2.58 19.28
C LEU A 13 13.51 -3.01 19.51
N PRO A 14 13.84 -4.28 19.23
CA PRO A 14 15.11 -4.86 19.67
C PRO A 14 16.34 -4.32 18.91
N PHE A 15 16.17 -3.88 17.67
CA PHE A 15 17.30 -3.39 16.87
C PHE A 15 17.72 -1.98 17.23
N SER A 16 16.77 -1.11 17.59
CA SER A 16 17.04 0.23 18.11
C SER A 16 17.18 0.27 19.63
N GLN A 17 16.94 -0.89 20.30
CA GLN A 17 16.90 -1.01 21.76
C GLN A 17 15.99 0.04 22.44
N ARG A 18 14.83 0.32 21.83
CA ARG A 18 13.90 1.34 22.28
C ARG A 18 12.53 0.75 22.56
N THR A 19 11.90 1.32 23.55
CA THR A 19 10.46 1.11 23.76
C THR A 19 9.72 2.29 23.16
N VAL A 20 8.78 2.00 22.28
CA VAL A 20 7.94 3.00 21.62
C VAL A 20 6.47 2.82 21.97
N SER A 21 5.76 3.92 22.12
CA SER A 21 4.31 3.91 22.29
C SER A 21 3.64 3.80 20.94
N ILE A 22 2.87 2.73 20.75
CA ILE A 22 2.10 2.49 19.53
C ILE A 22 0.63 2.84 19.81
N VAL A 23 0.13 3.81 19.06
CA VAL A 23 -1.28 4.19 19.09
C VAL A 23 -2.02 3.44 17.99
N TYR A 24 -3.13 2.81 18.34
CA TYR A 24 -3.96 2.05 17.41
C TYR A 24 -5.44 2.09 17.81
N PHE A 25 -6.32 1.63 16.92
CA PHE A 25 -7.76 1.60 17.14
C PHE A 25 -8.30 0.18 16.93
N GLU A 26 -9.36 -0.17 17.64
CA GLU A 26 -10.04 -1.46 17.47
C GLU A 26 -10.61 -1.56 16.03
N ALA A 27 -10.19 -2.54 15.26
CA ALA A 27 -10.59 -2.69 13.87
C ALA A 27 -12.11 -2.87 13.69
N ARG A 28 -12.76 -3.58 14.63
CA ARG A 28 -14.22 -3.74 14.61
C ARG A 28 -14.94 -2.41 14.72
N GLU A 29 -14.50 -1.55 15.65
CA GLU A 29 -15.10 -0.23 15.85
C GLU A 29 -14.86 0.69 14.65
N LEU A 30 -13.69 0.57 14.00
CA LEU A 30 -13.39 1.29 12.76
C LEU A 30 -14.37 0.91 11.66
N PHE A 31 -14.54 -0.39 11.38
CA PHE A 31 -15.49 -0.83 10.37
C PHE A 31 -16.93 -0.51 10.75
N ALA A 32 -17.30 -0.64 12.03
CA ALA A 32 -18.60 -0.21 12.52
C ALA A 32 -18.84 1.29 12.26
N SER A 33 -17.84 2.14 12.51
CA SER A 33 -17.96 3.59 12.25
C SER A 33 -18.11 3.93 10.76
N LEU A 34 -17.45 3.17 9.88
CA LEU A 34 -17.59 3.32 8.44
C LEU A 34 -18.98 2.85 7.97
N LEU A 35 -19.41 1.67 8.42
CA LEU A 35 -20.67 1.04 8.01
C LEU A 35 -21.91 1.68 8.63
N SER A 36 -21.79 2.40 9.75
CA SER A 36 -22.89 3.12 10.38
C SER A 36 -22.97 4.60 9.97
N SER A 37 -22.02 5.11 9.19
CA SER A 37 -22.01 6.51 8.80
C SER A 37 -23.15 6.84 7.84
N PRO A 38 -24.11 7.69 8.21
CA PRO A 38 -25.22 8.05 7.32
C PRO A 38 -24.77 8.76 6.03
N THR A 39 -23.64 9.46 6.10
CA THR A 39 -23.06 10.14 4.93
C THR A 39 -22.47 9.14 3.94
N LEU A 40 -21.85 8.05 4.42
CA LEU A 40 -21.22 7.05 3.56
C LEU A 40 -22.20 6.00 3.06
N ASN A 41 -23.18 5.61 3.87
CA ASN A 41 -24.06 4.47 3.58
C ASN A 41 -25.37 4.86 2.88
N GLN A 42 -25.30 5.80 1.98
CA GLN A 42 -26.37 6.06 1.02
C GLN A 42 -26.28 5.03 -0.10
N ASP A 43 -27.42 4.52 -0.57
CA ASP A 43 -27.46 3.49 -1.63
C ASP A 43 -26.64 3.88 -2.87
N LYS A 44 -26.71 5.17 -3.26
CA LYS A 44 -25.93 5.73 -4.38
C LYS A 44 -24.40 5.71 -4.19
N HIS A 45 -23.93 5.57 -2.95
CA HIS A 45 -22.49 5.57 -2.61
C HIS A 45 -21.90 4.17 -2.62
N ASN A 46 -22.74 3.15 -2.58
CA ASN A 46 -22.31 1.76 -2.63
C ASN A 46 -22.36 1.24 -4.07
N HIS A 47 -21.46 0.32 -4.39
CA HIS A 47 -21.50 -0.35 -5.69
C HIS A 47 -22.64 -1.38 -5.81
N PHE A 48 -23.48 -1.51 -4.80
CA PHE A 48 -24.76 -2.25 -4.85
C PHE A 48 -25.86 -1.50 -5.58
N ASP A 49 -25.51 -0.53 -6.37
CA ASP A 49 -26.42 0.32 -7.10
C ASP A 49 -27.60 -0.48 -7.75
N LYS A 50 -28.73 0.15 -7.85
CA LYS A 50 -30.09 -0.27 -8.20
C LYS A 50 -30.29 -1.48 -9.15
N ALA A 51 -29.24 -1.85 -9.88
CA ALA A 51 -29.25 -2.98 -10.80
C ALA A 51 -28.52 -4.23 -10.28
N LYS A 52 -27.89 -4.20 -9.10
CA LYS A 52 -27.03 -5.27 -8.62
C LYS A 52 -27.35 -5.62 -7.17
N ASP A 53 -27.96 -6.75 -6.98
CA ASP A 53 -28.19 -7.32 -5.65
C ASP A 53 -26.86 -7.66 -4.99
N PRO A 54 -26.51 -7.06 -3.83
CA PRO A 54 -25.25 -7.32 -3.12
C PRO A 54 -25.15 -8.77 -2.61
N PHE A 55 -26.26 -9.46 -2.54
CA PHE A 55 -26.36 -10.84 -2.05
C PHE A 55 -26.19 -11.89 -3.15
N VAL A 56 -26.16 -11.47 -4.41
CA VAL A 56 -25.95 -12.37 -5.55
C VAL A 56 -24.48 -12.49 -5.90
N ALA A 57 -24.06 -13.68 -6.29
CA ALA A 57 -22.69 -13.90 -6.74
C ALA A 57 -22.32 -12.98 -7.90
N PRO A 58 -21.15 -12.33 -7.86
CA PRO A 58 -20.73 -11.41 -8.91
C PRO A 58 -20.55 -12.14 -10.24
N GLN A 59 -21.27 -11.71 -11.25
CA GLN A 59 -21.17 -12.29 -12.58
C GLN A 59 -19.90 -11.81 -13.31
N LYS A 60 -19.47 -12.59 -14.29
CA LYS A 60 -18.38 -12.19 -15.19
C LYS A 60 -18.90 -11.05 -16.07
N SER A 61 -18.37 -9.86 -15.88
CA SER A 61 -18.63 -8.69 -16.73
C SER A 61 -17.48 -8.50 -17.74
N ALA A 62 -17.80 -8.06 -18.94
CA ALA A 62 -16.81 -7.54 -19.88
C ALA A 62 -16.30 -6.16 -19.44
N ASP A 63 -17.13 -5.42 -18.71
CA ASP A 63 -16.79 -4.10 -18.22
C ASP A 63 -15.93 -4.18 -16.98
N VAL A 64 -14.79 -3.51 -17.02
CA VAL A 64 -13.90 -3.35 -15.88
C VAL A 64 -14.26 -2.02 -15.22
N GLY A 65 -14.88 -2.11 -14.07
CA GLY A 65 -15.24 -0.96 -13.24
C GLY A 65 -14.51 -0.98 -11.90
N ASP A 66 -15.25 -0.86 -10.82
CA ASP A 66 -14.71 -0.84 -9.45
C ASP A 66 -14.33 -2.26 -8.95
N ILE A 67 -13.85 -2.36 -7.72
CA ILE A 67 -13.30 -3.57 -7.06
C ILE A 67 -14.17 -4.81 -7.28
N HIS A 68 -15.50 -4.66 -7.16
CA HIS A 68 -16.45 -5.77 -7.27
C HIS A 68 -16.55 -6.39 -8.68
N THR A 69 -16.17 -5.67 -9.74
CA THR A 69 -16.16 -6.19 -11.11
C THR A 69 -14.89 -6.99 -11.41
N GLY A 70 -13.87 -6.84 -10.55
CA GLY A 70 -12.56 -7.42 -10.74
C GLY A 70 -12.51 -8.94 -10.51
N ARG A 71 -11.59 -9.60 -11.20
CA ARG A 71 -11.33 -11.04 -11.03
C ARG A 71 -10.95 -11.40 -9.59
N CYS A 72 -10.25 -10.50 -8.87
CA CYS A 72 -9.85 -10.72 -7.49
C CYS A 72 -11.08 -10.88 -6.59
N TYR A 73 -12.05 -9.98 -6.72
CA TYR A 73 -13.29 -10.03 -5.95
C TYR A 73 -14.05 -11.33 -6.20
N ARG A 74 -14.30 -11.69 -7.46
CA ARG A 74 -15.04 -12.91 -7.80
C ARG A 74 -14.40 -14.18 -7.26
N LYS A 75 -13.09 -14.35 -7.49
CA LYS A 75 -12.37 -15.54 -6.98
C LYS A 75 -12.35 -15.60 -5.46
N THR A 76 -12.32 -14.45 -4.80
CA THR A 76 -12.38 -14.40 -3.34
C THR A 76 -13.79 -14.69 -2.85
N TYR A 77 -14.82 -14.21 -3.55
CA TYR A 77 -16.22 -14.53 -3.27
C TYR A 77 -16.44 -16.04 -3.32
N ASP A 78 -16.07 -16.69 -4.42
CA ASP A 78 -16.21 -18.14 -4.59
C ASP A 78 -15.50 -18.95 -3.48
N ALA A 79 -14.37 -18.42 -2.99
CA ALA A 79 -13.58 -19.09 -1.95
C ALA A 79 -14.15 -18.91 -0.54
N LEU A 80 -14.69 -17.74 -0.22
CA LEU A 80 -15.04 -17.35 1.16
C LEU A 80 -16.55 -17.40 1.44
N ILE A 81 -17.39 -17.05 0.48
CA ILE A 81 -18.84 -16.98 0.69
C ILE A 81 -19.44 -18.37 0.59
N LYS A 82 -19.98 -18.84 1.70
CA LYS A 82 -20.59 -20.17 1.81
C LYS A 82 -22.12 -20.12 1.82
N LYS A 83 -22.66 -19.03 2.33
CA LYS A 83 -24.11 -18.82 2.47
C LYS A 83 -24.50 -17.50 1.80
N PRO A 84 -24.69 -17.48 0.47
CA PRO A 84 -25.18 -16.28 -0.22
C PRO A 84 -26.45 -15.74 0.45
N GLY A 85 -26.57 -14.43 0.57
CA GLY A 85 -27.67 -13.79 1.29
C GLY A 85 -27.44 -13.57 2.79
N VAL A 86 -26.46 -14.26 3.39
CA VAL A 86 -26.04 -14.07 4.78
C VAL A 86 -24.57 -13.65 4.85
N ASP A 87 -23.72 -14.38 4.14
CA ASP A 87 -22.29 -14.05 4.06
C ASP A 87 -22.04 -13.01 2.98
N MET A 88 -21.25 -11.99 3.30
CA MET A 88 -20.83 -10.95 2.36
C MET A 88 -19.33 -10.72 2.40
N LEU A 89 -18.72 -10.45 1.25
CA LEU A 89 -17.35 -9.98 1.22
C LEU A 89 -17.26 -8.51 1.65
N LEU A 90 -16.27 -8.22 2.48
CA LEU A 90 -15.87 -6.85 2.80
C LEU A 90 -14.42 -6.63 2.35
N PRO A 91 -14.19 -6.15 1.12
CA PRO A 91 -12.85 -5.77 0.69
C PRO A 91 -12.33 -4.65 1.59
N CYS A 92 -11.18 -4.85 2.21
CA CYS A 92 -10.50 -3.84 3.00
C CYS A 92 -9.35 -3.26 2.19
N VAL A 93 -9.42 -1.98 1.89
CA VAL A 93 -8.31 -1.26 1.26
C VAL A 93 -7.45 -0.70 2.38
N ILE A 94 -6.22 -1.17 2.46
CA ILE A 94 -5.21 -0.64 3.38
C ILE A 94 -4.36 0.35 2.61
N ALA A 95 -4.10 1.52 3.20
CA ALA A 95 -3.12 2.45 2.68
C ALA A 95 -2.10 2.76 3.77
N GLN A 96 -0.85 2.84 3.36
CA GLN A 96 0.27 3.25 4.18
C GLN A 96 1.09 4.25 3.39
N ASP A 97 1.22 5.44 3.93
CA ASP A 97 1.99 6.50 3.29
C ASP A 97 2.60 7.40 4.37
N LYS A 98 3.86 7.77 4.13
CA LYS A 98 4.58 8.68 5.01
C LYS A 98 4.05 10.09 4.81
N THR A 99 3.47 10.67 5.85
CA THR A 99 2.89 12.00 5.82
C THR A 99 3.72 12.95 6.67
N THR A 100 4.15 14.05 6.06
CA THR A 100 4.80 15.16 6.78
C THR A 100 3.75 16.00 7.48
N ILE A 101 3.89 16.22 8.78
CA ILE A 101 2.89 16.90 9.60
C ILE A 101 3.24 18.37 9.80
N ASP A 102 4.52 18.72 9.80
CA ASP A 102 4.96 20.11 9.97
C ASP A 102 5.46 20.70 8.65
N MET A 103 5.31 22.01 8.50
CA MET A 103 5.74 22.71 7.29
C MET A 103 7.26 22.67 7.07
N ALA A 104 8.04 22.37 8.12
CA ALA A 104 9.49 22.25 8.05
C ALA A 104 9.96 20.84 7.69
N GLY A 105 9.06 19.88 7.52
CA GLY A 105 9.37 18.49 7.16
C GLY A 105 10.09 17.70 8.24
N ARG A 106 10.08 18.18 9.50
CA ARG A 106 10.82 17.57 10.62
C ARG A 106 10.04 16.45 11.29
N ILE A 107 8.70 16.58 11.30
CA ILE A 107 7.81 15.61 11.94
C ILE A 107 7.08 14.84 10.84
N ASN A 108 7.33 13.56 10.80
CA ASN A 108 6.66 12.66 9.88
C ASN A 108 5.83 11.66 10.68
N MET A 109 4.65 11.36 10.20
CA MET A 109 3.81 10.25 10.66
C MET A 109 3.65 9.24 9.55
N GLU A 110 3.49 7.99 9.91
CA GLU A 110 3.22 6.91 8.97
C GLU A 110 1.96 6.17 9.42
N PRO A 111 0.77 6.71 9.10
CA PRO A 111 -0.49 6.07 9.45
C PRO A 111 -0.74 4.85 8.58
N ILE A 112 -1.27 3.79 9.19
CA ILE A 112 -1.96 2.71 8.49
C ILE A 112 -3.43 3.09 8.45
N THR A 113 -3.95 3.37 7.27
CA THR A 113 -5.35 3.71 7.08
C THR A 113 -6.12 2.56 6.44
N VAL A 114 -7.40 2.47 6.74
CA VAL A 114 -8.31 1.48 6.19
C VAL A 114 -9.56 2.14 5.62
N SER A 115 -10.03 1.59 4.52
CA SER A 115 -11.34 1.88 3.94
C SER A 115 -11.97 0.58 3.47
N HIS A 116 -13.25 0.58 3.09
CA HIS A 116 -13.87 -0.62 2.55
C HIS A 116 -14.29 -0.47 1.09
N GLY A 117 -14.11 -1.53 0.33
CA GLY A 117 -14.36 -1.56 -1.10
C GLY A 117 -15.84 -1.74 -1.49
N LEU A 118 -16.77 -1.69 -0.54
CA LEU A 118 -18.20 -1.62 -0.84
C LEU A 118 -18.62 -0.21 -1.30
N LEU A 119 -17.90 0.82 -0.87
CA LEU A 119 -18.07 2.17 -1.37
C LEU A 119 -17.59 2.26 -2.82
N ASN A 120 -18.27 3.01 -3.64
CA ASN A 120 -17.82 3.30 -4.99
C ASN A 120 -16.54 4.16 -4.96
N HIS A 121 -15.83 4.22 -6.07
CA HIS A 121 -14.55 4.89 -6.19
C HIS A 121 -14.60 6.35 -5.73
N ASP A 122 -15.65 7.11 -6.12
CA ASP A 122 -15.72 8.54 -5.86
C ASP A 122 -15.87 8.87 -4.37
N ILE A 123 -16.55 7.99 -3.65
CA ILE A 123 -16.73 8.16 -2.19
C ILE A 123 -15.50 7.61 -1.45
N ARG A 124 -14.96 6.46 -1.86
CA ARG A 124 -13.83 5.80 -1.19
C ARG A 124 -12.57 6.66 -1.16
N ARG A 125 -12.35 7.53 -2.16
CA ARG A 125 -11.22 8.47 -2.20
C ARG A 125 -11.34 9.65 -1.23
N LEU A 126 -12.51 9.90 -0.65
CA LEU A 126 -12.69 11.00 0.27
C LEU A 126 -12.10 10.68 1.66
N PRO A 127 -11.53 11.68 2.35
CA PRO A 127 -10.99 11.46 3.71
C PRO A 127 -12.02 10.89 4.69
N ILE A 128 -13.30 11.23 4.52
CA ILE A 128 -14.39 10.73 5.37
C ILE A 128 -14.58 9.20 5.25
N ALA A 129 -14.15 8.61 4.13
CA ALA A 129 -14.23 7.17 3.89
C ALA A 129 -13.00 6.40 4.40
N MET A 130 -12.07 7.07 5.04
CA MET A 130 -10.86 6.47 5.58
C MET A 130 -10.85 6.53 7.10
N ARG A 131 -10.26 5.54 7.74
CA ARG A 131 -10.01 5.48 9.19
C ARG A 131 -8.58 5.05 9.45
N ILE A 132 -7.99 5.59 10.49
CA ILE A 132 -6.65 5.21 10.91
C ILE A 132 -6.75 3.97 11.77
N LEU A 133 -6.04 2.90 11.39
CA LEU A 133 -5.92 1.68 12.16
C LEU A 133 -4.84 1.80 13.24
N GLY A 134 -3.77 2.51 12.95
CA GLY A 134 -2.69 2.79 13.87
C GLY A 134 -1.58 3.60 13.22
N TYR A 135 -0.61 3.97 14.04
CA TYR A 135 0.54 4.77 13.61
C TYR A 135 1.83 4.01 13.80
N ILE A 136 2.66 3.99 12.76
CA ILE A 136 4.02 3.47 12.83
C ILE A 136 4.92 4.58 13.33
N HIS A 137 5.65 4.29 14.39
CA HIS A 137 6.69 5.18 14.90
C HIS A 137 7.94 5.06 14.04
N GLN A 138 8.41 6.18 13.51
CA GLN A 138 9.66 6.20 12.76
C GLN A 138 10.84 6.13 13.73
N SER A 139 11.57 5.02 13.69
CA SER A 139 12.81 4.87 14.44
C SER A 139 13.98 5.25 13.55
N THR A 140 14.79 6.19 13.99
CA THR A 140 16.14 6.35 13.45
C THR A 140 17.00 5.33 14.20
N PRO A 141 17.63 4.37 13.53
CA PRO A 141 18.50 3.42 14.22
C PRO A 141 19.66 4.20 14.85
N PRO A 142 20.12 3.81 16.03
CA PRO A 142 21.35 4.32 16.56
C PRO A 142 22.49 4.02 15.55
N GLN A 143 23.40 4.97 15.37
CA GLN A 143 24.61 4.65 14.62
C GLN A 143 25.35 3.52 15.35
N PRO A 144 25.89 2.52 14.63
CA PRO A 144 26.64 1.48 15.27
C PRO A 144 27.80 2.11 16.06
N PRO A 145 27.95 1.78 17.34
CA PRO A 145 29.12 2.24 18.09
C PRO A 145 30.36 1.75 17.36
N SER A 146 31.29 2.65 17.05
CA SER A 146 32.55 2.31 16.43
C SER A 146 33.32 1.38 17.34
N GLY A 147 33.48 0.11 16.95
CA GLY A 147 34.32 -0.87 17.62
C GLY A 147 33.64 -1.84 18.62
N VAL A 148 32.32 -1.90 18.67
CA VAL A 148 31.60 -2.86 19.54
C VAL A 148 31.19 -4.10 18.73
N ASP A 149 31.42 -5.27 19.31
CA ASP A 149 30.96 -6.54 18.77
C ASP A 149 29.43 -6.61 18.88
N VAL A 150 28.76 -6.39 17.76
CA VAL A 150 27.30 -6.24 17.65
C VAL A 150 26.55 -7.48 18.14
N ASP A 151 27.20 -8.64 18.11
CA ASP A 151 26.59 -9.92 18.45
C ASP A 151 26.30 -10.10 19.95
N SER A 152 27.06 -9.43 20.82
CA SER A 152 26.89 -9.58 22.28
C SER A 152 25.78 -8.69 22.85
N GLU A 153 25.53 -7.52 22.29
CA GLU A 153 24.54 -6.58 22.82
C GLU A 153 23.09 -6.93 22.42
N PHE A 154 22.87 -7.43 21.20
CA PHE A 154 21.51 -7.76 20.72
C PHE A 154 20.91 -9.03 21.34
N ASN A 155 21.72 -9.88 21.96
CA ASN A 155 21.28 -11.14 22.57
C ASN A 155 21.16 -11.07 24.10
N SER A 156 21.51 -9.95 24.72
CA SER A 156 21.36 -9.81 26.17
C SER A 156 19.87 -9.71 26.54
N PRO A 157 19.41 -10.46 27.58
CA PRO A 157 18.05 -10.33 28.05
C PRO A 157 17.86 -8.93 28.64
N VAL A 158 16.97 -8.14 28.05
CA VAL A 158 16.58 -6.84 28.57
C VAL A 158 15.40 -7.06 29.52
N GLU A 159 15.57 -6.70 30.78
CA GLU A 159 14.47 -6.64 31.75
C GLU A 159 13.58 -5.47 31.37
N LEU A 160 12.38 -5.77 30.89
CA LEU A 160 11.38 -4.77 30.53
C LEU A 160 10.27 -4.73 31.60
N ALA A 161 9.66 -3.57 31.72
CA ALA A 161 8.49 -3.42 32.58
C ALA A 161 7.34 -4.33 32.09
N ASP A 162 6.48 -4.78 33.01
CA ASP A 162 5.38 -5.73 32.73
C ASP A 162 4.38 -5.23 31.69
N ASP A 163 4.30 -3.91 31.45
CA ASP A 163 3.41 -3.28 30.46
C ASP A 163 3.98 -3.21 29.04
N VAL A 164 5.21 -3.72 28.83
CA VAL A 164 5.89 -3.69 27.52
C VAL A 164 5.70 -5.01 26.78
N VAL A 165 5.18 -4.92 25.58
CA VAL A 165 4.95 -6.09 24.71
C VAL A 165 6.20 -6.43 23.94
N HIS A 166 6.59 -7.70 24.00
CA HIS A 166 7.64 -8.27 23.16
C HIS A 166 7.06 -8.84 21.88
N VAL A 167 7.72 -8.56 20.76
CA VAL A 167 7.37 -9.25 19.52
C VAL A 167 7.77 -10.72 19.64
N LYS A 168 6.82 -11.61 19.48
CA LYS A 168 7.07 -13.05 19.46
C LYS A 168 8.01 -13.39 18.30
N ASN A 169 9.12 -14.07 18.60
CA ASN A 169 10.15 -14.46 17.63
C ASN A 169 10.75 -13.25 16.90
N PRO A 170 11.49 -12.37 17.57
CA PRO A 170 12.31 -11.41 16.88
C PRO A 170 13.24 -12.18 15.94
N MET A 171 13.54 -11.59 14.80
CA MET A 171 14.52 -12.15 13.89
C MET A 171 15.90 -12.01 14.55
N ARG A 172 16.66 -13.08 14.61
CA ARG A 172 18.07 -12.97 15.02
C ARG A 172 18.81 -12.19 13.93
N CYS A 173 19.61 -11.22 14.34
CA CYS A 173 20.55 -10.60 13.42
C CYS A 173 21.54 -11.68 12.96
N PRO A 174 21.77 -11.86 11.65
CA PRO A 174 22.78 -12.79 11.21
C PRO A 174 24.15 -12.33 11.70
N THR A 175 24.91 -13.26 12.25
CA THR A 175 26.23 -13.03 12.85
C THR A 175 27.33 -12.62 11.86
N ASN A 176 27.04 -12.56 10.57
CA ASN A 176 28.07 -12.52 9.51
C ASN A 176 28.27 -11.15 8.86
N GLY A 177 27.89 -10.04 9.50
CA GLY A 177 28.15 -8.71 8.93
C GLY A 177 27.43 -8.38 7.61
N ASP A 178 26.70 -9.35 7.04
CA ASP A 178 26.08 -9.28 5.72
C ASP A 178 24.73 -8.52 5.71
N VAL A 179 24.22 -8.14 6.88
CA VAL A 179 22.97 -7.38 6.99
C VAL A 179 23.31 -5.92 7.15
N SER A 180 22.98 -5.15 6.14
CA SER A 180 23.10 -3.69 6.19
C SER A 180 22.28 -3.11 7.34
N TRP A 181 22.87 -2.27 8.16
CA TRP A 181 22.18 -1.46 9.17
C TRP A 181 20.93 -0.74 8.62
N ALA A 182 20.94 -0.40 7.33
CA ALA A 182 19.80 0.17 6.64
C ALA A 182 18.54 -0.73 6.64
N THR A 183 18.68 -2.04 6.86
CA THR A 183 17.52 -2.97 6.90
C THR A 183 16.89 -3.10 8.27
N LEU A 184 17.57 -2.68 9.34
CA LEU A 184 17.05 -2.78 10.71
C LEU A 184 15.80 -1.91 10.93
N PRO A 185 15.75 -0.63 10.49
CA PRO A 185 14.55 0.18 10.60
C PRO A 185 13.34 -0.46 9.89
N LEU A 186 13.59 -1.06 8.72
CA LEU A 186 12.55 -1.74 7.96
C LEU A 186 12.00 -2.95 8.72
N ASN A 187 12.85 -3.71 9.40
CA ASN A 187 12.40 -4.81 10.27
C ASN A 187 11.55 -4.30 11.43
N GLU A 188 11.92 -3.21 12.07
CA GLU A 188 11.14 -2.59 13.14
C GLU A 188 9.81 -2.03 12.65
N THR A 189 9.78 -1.43 11.46
CA THR A 189 8.53 -1.03 10.80
C THR A 189 7.59 -2.24 10.62
N HIS A 190 8.11 -3.36 10.11
CA HIS A 190 7.32 -4.57 9.97
C HIS A 190 6.86 -5.17 11.31
N MET A 191 7.67 -5.04 12.36
CA MET A 191 7.26 -5.46 13.71
C MET A 191 6.08 -4.62 14.22
N GLN A 192 6.12 -3.31 14.02
CA GLN A 192 5.05 -2.40 14.38
C GLN A 192 3.78 -2.66 13.57
N ILE A 193 3.90 -2.88 12.25
CA ILE A 193 2.76 -3.27 11.40
C ILE A 193 2.09 -4.53 11.97
N ARG A 194 2.88 -5.55 12.27
CA ARG A 194 2.36 -6.80 12.83
C ARG A 194 1.66 -6.57 14.16
N PHE A 195 2.26 -5.79 15.04
CA PHE A 195 1.69 -5.44 16.33
C PHE A 195 0.34 -4.74 16.17
N ILE A 196 0.24 -3.74 15.30
CA ILE A 196 -1.00 -3.02 15.02
C ILE A 196 -2.09 -3.97 14.48
N LEU A 197 -1.75 -4.85 13.53
CA LEU A 197 -2.70 -5.81 12.96
C LEU A 197 -3.22 -6.83 13.98
N GLU A 198 -2.39 -7.23 14.95
CA GLU A 198 -2.77 -8.16 16.01
C GLU A 198 -3.58 -7.45 17.11
N GLU A 199 -3.04 -6.37 17.65
CA GLU A 199 -3.64 -5.67 18.81
C GLU A 199 -4.95 -4.97 18.45
N SER A 200 -5.07 -4.41 17.25
CA SER A 200 -6.35 -3.87 16.77
C SER A 200 -7.43 -4.93 16.57
N GLY A 201 -7.08 -6.21 16.62
CA GLY A 201 -8.00 -7.31 16.31
C GLY A 201 -8.29 -7.48 14.82
N PHE A 202 -7.57 -6.79 13.92
CA PHE A 202 -7.79 -6.88 12.47
C PHE A 202 -7.69 -8.34 11.96
N LEU A 203 -6.64 -9.06 12.32
CA LEU A 203 -6.45 -10.47 11.92
C LEU A 203 -7.54 -11.38 12.47
N ARG A 204 -8.06 -11.08 13.65
CA ARG A 204 -9.17 -11.82 14.26
C ARG A 204 -10.46 -11.63 13.46
N LEU A 205 -10.76 -10.39 13.05
CA LEU A 205 -11.93 -10.09 12.21
C LEU A 205 -11.84 -10.77 10.84
N GLU A 206 -10.68 -10.80 10.21
CA GLU A 206 -10.50 -11.53 8.96
C GLU A 206 -10.83 -13.02 9.11
N ASN A 207 -10.44 -13.64 10.21
CA ASN A 207 -10.62 -15.08 10.44
C ASN A 207 -12.05 -15.45 10.85
N SER A 208 -12.65 -14.68 11.75
CA SER A 208 -13.98 -14.99 12.30
C SER A 208 -15.13 -14.38 11.51
N GLY A 209 -14.86 -13.37 10.69
CA GLY A 209 -15.88 -12.49 10.15
C GLY A 209 -16.50 -11.61 11.23
N PHE A 210 -17.35 -10.68 10.88
CA PHE A 210 -18.13 -9.94 11.86
C PHE A 210 -19.59 -9.77 11.45
N LYS A 211 -20.49 -9.94 12.44
CA LYS A 211 -21.93 -9.82 12.26
C LYS A 211 -22.29 -8.35 12.22
N TRP A 212 -23.15 -7.99 11.26
CA TRP A 212 -23.63 -6.64 11.06
C TRP A 212 -25.09 -6.61 10.63
N ASN A 213 -25.79 -5.54 10.99
CA ASN A 213 -27.12 -5.21 10.48
C ASN A 213 -26.96 -4.22 9.33
N LEU A 214 -26.92 -4.71 8.10
CA LEU A 214 -26.77 -3.88 6.92
C LEU A 214 -28.14 -3.32 6.53
N GLN A 215 -28.25 -2.01 6.47
CA GLN A 215 -29.43 -1.34 5.91
C GLN A 215 -29.23 -1.22 4.39
N TYR A 216 -30.15 -1.79 3.63
CA TYR A 216 -30.15 -1.73 2.17
C TYR A 216 -31.58 -1.78 1.64
N ASN A 217 -31.95 -0.91 0.69
CA ASN A 217 -33.31 -0.76 0.15
C ASN A 217 -34.39 -0.69 1.24
N ASN A 218 -34.19 0.15 2.25
CA ASN A 218 -35.07 0.30 3.42
C ASN A 218 -35.32 -0.97 4.24
N THR A 219 -34.52 -2.00 4.03
CA THR A 219 -34.61 -3.28 4.75
C THR A 219 -33.32 -3.50 5.54
N ILE A 220 -33.45 -4.07 6.74
CA ILE A 220 -32.29 -4.47 7.56
C ILE A 220 -31.99 -5.94 7.28
N HIS A 221 -30.79 -6.19 6.75
CA HIS A 221 -30.27 -7.51 6.48
C HIS A 221 -29.25 -7.91 7.54
N LYS A 222 -29.44 -9.05 8.21
CA LYS A 222 -28.44 -9.60 9.15
C LYS A 222 -27.38 -10.33 8.35
N VAL A 223 -26.19 -9.75 8.26
CA VAL A 223 -25.09 -10.29 7.45
C VAL A 223 -23.86 -10.64 8.29
N VAL A 224 -23.03 -11.52 7.75
CA VAL A 224 -21.67 -11.78 8.26
C VAL A 224 -20.68 -11.31 7.22
N PHE A 225 -19.93 -10.26 7.54
CA PHE A 225 -18.87 -9.76 6.67
C PHE A 225 -17.60 -10.59 6.81
N HIS A 226 -17.05 -11.02 5.68
CA HIS A 226 -15.76 -11.68 5.56
C HIS A 226 -14.75 -10.72 4.97
N LEU A 227 -13.84 -10.23 5.82
CA LEU A 227 -12.80 -9.30 5.43
C LEU A 227 -11.73 -9.98 4.58
N TYR A 228 -11.20 -9.26 3.61
CA TYR A 228 -9.97 -9.58 2.93
C TYR A 228 -9.35 -8.30 2.36
N VAL A 229 -8.04 -8.31 2.14
CA VAL A 229 -7.27 -7.19 1.59
C VAL A 229 -6.99 -7.46 0.11
N PRO A 230 -7.75 -6.87 -0.84
CA PRO A 230 -7.52 -7.08 -2.28
C PRO A 230 -6.18 -6.51 -2.73
N PHE A 231 -5.82 -5.35 -2.18
CA PHE A 231 -4.57 -4.64 -2.44
C PHE A 231 -4.27 -3.65 -1.31
N VAL A 232 -3.01 -3.28 -1.22
CA VAL A 232 -2.50 -2.21 -0.38
C VAL A 232 -2.20 -1.02 -1.28
N VAL A 233 -2.62 0.17 -0.86
CA VAL A 233 -2.36 1.43 -1.57
C VAL A 233 -1.12 2.09 -0.97
N GLY A 234 -0.25 2.57 -1.80
CA GLY A 234 0.99 3.26 -1.45
C GLY A 234 1.74 3.65 -2.72
N ASP A 235 2.79 4.42 -2.56
CA ASP A 235 3.69 4.74 -3.65
C ASP A 235 4.64 3.56 -3.97
N THR A 236 5.48 3.74 -4.96
CA THR A 236 6.42 2.69 -5.37
C THR A 236 7.41 2.34 -4.28
N GLU A 237 7.93 3.33 -3.55
CA GLU A 237 8.90 3.13 -2.47
C GLU A 237 8.25 2.45 -1.26
N GLY A 238 7.08 2.92 -0.84
CA GLY A 238 6.30 2.31 0.25
C GLY A 238 5.94 0.86 -0.05
N HIS A 239 5.52 0.55 -1.28
CA HIS A 239 5.28 -0.83 -1.70
C HIS A 239 6.53 -1.70 -1.70
N ASP A 240 7.68 -1.16 -2.10
CA ASP A 240 8.95 -1.90 -2.03
C ASP A 240 9.33 -2.16 -0.56
N HIS A 241 9.15 -1.20 0.33
CA HIS A 241 9.33 -1.39 1.78
C HIS A 241 8.42 -2.49 2.32
N LEU A 242 7.11 -2.45 2.01
CA LEU A 242 6.16 -3.47 2.46
C LEU A 242 6.47 -4.88 1.91
N CYS A 243 7.03 -4.95 0.71
CA CYS A 243 7.50 -6.20 0.13
C CYS A 243 8.90 -6.61 0.61
N GLY A 244 9.61 -5.75 1.32
CA GLY A 244 11.01 -5.94 1.67
C GLY A 244 11.96 -5.93 0.46
N HIS A 245 11.51 -5.34 -0.64
CA HIS A 245 12.31 -5.19 -1.86
C HIS A 245 13.25 -3.98 -1.75
N TYR A 246 14.33 -3.96 -2.52
CA TYR A 246 15.22 -2.81 -2.59
C TYR A 246 14.48 -1.62 -3.21
N THR A 247 14.53 -0.47 -2.55
CA THR A 247 13.91 0.78 -3.02
C THR A 247 14.80 1.51 -4.01
N ALA A 248 16.12 1.43 -3.84
CA ALA A 248 17.07 2.01 -4.79
C ALA A 248 16.97 1.32 -6.15
N ARG A 249 16.92 2.10 -7.21
CA ARG A 249 16.94 1.63 -8.60
C ARG A 249 18.34 1.77 -9.21
N SER A 250 19.37 1.43 -8.41
CA SER A 250 20.76 1.44 -8.83
C SER A 250 21.10 0.21 -9.70
N MET A 251 22.30 0.23 -10.30
CA MET A 251 22.82 -0.89 -11.09
C MET A 251 23.04 -2.17 -10.26
N GLU A 252 23.05 -2.06 -8.93
CA GLU A 252 23.16 -3.21 -8.03
C GLU A 252 21.87 -4.03 -7.91
N VAL A 253 20.74 -3.46 -8.31
CA VAL A 253 19.45 -4.13 -8.28
C VAL A 253 19.40 -5.20 -9.36
N LYS A 254 19.47 -6.48 -8.96
CA LYS A 254 19.47 -7.64 -9.87
C LYS A 254 18.08 -7.93 -10.43
N GLN A 255 17.03 -7.64 -9.67
CA GLN A 255 15.63 -7.87 -10.05
C GLN A 255 14.80 -6.65 -9.67
N LEU A 256 14.34 -5.89 -10.68
CA LEU A 256 13.59 -4.63 -10.48
C LEU A 256 12.14 -4.83 -10.06
N CYS A 257 11.57 -5.98 -10.39
CA CYS A 257 10.14 -6.22 -10.15
C CYS A 257 9.89 -6.79 -8.75
N ARG A 258 9.03 -6.12 -7.97
CA ARG A 258 8.59 -6.64 -6.67
C ARG A 258 7.62 -7.83 -6.77
N ILE A 259 7.00 -8.04 -7.93
CA ILE A 259 5.96 -9.07 -8.14
C ILE A 259 6.54 -10.39 -8.66
N CYS A 260 7.58 -10.31 -9.50
CA CYS A 260 8.19 -11.49 -10.12
C CYS A 260 9.71 -11.46 -10.03
N GLU A 261 10.32 -12.62 -10.33
CA GLU A 261 11.78 -12.81 -10.29
C GLU A 261 12.45 -12.46 -11.64
N CYS A 262 11.94 -11.44 -12.33
CA CYS A 262 12.52 -10.98 -13.59
C CYS A 262 13.88 -10.33 -13.36
N PRO A 263 14.96 -10.84 -14.00
CA PRO A 263 16.25 -10.16 -13.96
C PRO A 263 16.20 -8.77 -14.56
N SER A 264 16.94 -7.82 -14.03
CA SER A 264 16.90 -6.42 -14.46
C SER A 264 17.21 -6.24 -15.95
N TYR A 265 18.15 -7.02 -16.49
CA TYR A 265 18.53 -6.97 -17.90
C TYR A 265 17.50 -7.56 -18.87
N LEU A 266 16.47 -8.27 -18.35
CA LEU A 266 15.39 -8.86 -19.15
C LEU A 266 14.06 -8.09 -19.03
N THR A 267 14.02 -6.98 -18.30
CA THR A 267 12.78 -6.21 -18.09
C THR A 267 12.19 -5.62 -19.38
N GLY A 268 13.00 -5.41 -20.41
CA GLY A 268 12.55 -4.94 -21.71
C GLY A 268 11.85 -6.02 -22.57
N TYR A 269 11.90 -7.28 -22.18
CA TYR A 269 11.33 -8.38 -22.97
C TYR A 269 9.90 -8.72 -22.51
N SER A 270 8.91 -8.10 -23.11
CA SER A 270 7.49 -8.21 -22.71
C SER A 270 6.89 -9.62 -22.84
N LYS A 271 7.48 -10.48 -23.67
CA LYS A 271 7.00 -11.86 -23.90
C LYS A 271 7.51 -12.87 -22.86
N SER A 272 8.51 -12.53 -22.08
CA SER A 272 9.09 -13.42 -21.09
C SER A 272 8.20 -13.52 -19.84
N LYS A 273 7.93 -14.75 -19.39
CA LYS A 273 7.20 -15.01 -18.16
C LYS A 273 8.18 -15.48 -17.10
N PHE A 274 8.22 -14.77 -16.00
CA PHE A 274 9.07 -15.11 -14.86
C PHE A 274 8.21 -15.60 -13.70
N PRO A 275 8.75 -16.48 -12.82
CA PRO A 275 8.05 -16.93 -11.65
C PRO A 275 7.69 -15.76 -10.74
N HIS A 276 6.55 -15.87 -10.07
CA HIS A 276 6.16 -14.87 -9.07
C HIS A 276 6.98 -15.02 -7.79
N ARG A 277 7.26 -13.89 -7.16
CA ARG A 277 7.81 -13.89 -5.79
C ARG A 277 6.80 -14.50 -4.84
N LEU A 278 7.29 -15.34 -3.94
CA LEU A 278 6.46 -16.03 -2.96
C LEU A 278 6.97 -15.76 -1.55
N PRO A 279 6.12 -15.33 -0.60
CA PRO A 279 6.52 -15.11 0.78
C PRO A 279 7.20 -16.34 1.40
N LYS A 280 6.69 -17.54 1.13
CA LYS A 280 7.27 -18.78 1.64
C LYS A 280 8.73 -18.98 1.21
N LYS A 281 9.09 -18.60 -0.03
CA LYS A 281 10.47 -18.69 -0.52
C LYS A 281 11.36 -17.70 0.24
N VAL A 282 10.92 -16.43 0.32
CA VAL A 282 11.67 -15.38 1.04
C VAL A 282 11.81 -15.74 2.52
N ASP A 283 10.73 -16.13 3.19
CA ASP A 283 10.76 -16.53 4.60
C ASP A 283 11.73 -17.71 4.84
N SER A 284 11.77 -18.68 3.93
CA SER A 284 12.71 -19.81 4.02
C SER A 284 14.17 -19.38 3.89
N LEU A 285 14.47 -18.44 2.98
CA LEU A 285 15.81 -17.87 2.83
C LEU A 285 16.22 -17.09 4.08
N VAL A 286 15.33 -16.28 4.62
CA VAL A 286 15.55 -15.53 5.87
C VAL A 286 15.79 -16.48 7.05
N GLN A 287 14.99 -17.55 7.19
CA GLN A 287 15.16 -18.53 8.28
C GLN A 287 16.50 -19.27 8.21
N ARG A 288 17.01 -19.50 7.00
CA ARG A 288 18.28 -20.19 6.75
C ARG A 288 19.49 -19.25 6.75
N GLY A 289 19.28 -17.94 6.92
CA GLY A 289 20.35 -16.94 6.88
C GLY A 289 21.02 -16.77 5.51
N LEU A 290 20.32 -17.09 4.42
CA LEU A 290 20.89 -17.07 3.07
C LEU A 290 20.84 -15.66 2.47
N THR A 291 21.67 -14.78 2.99
CA THR A 291 21.74 -13.35 2.62
C THR A 291 22.13 -13.16 1.16
N GLY A 292 23.09 -13.91 0.64
CA GLY A 292 23.52 -13.82 -0.77
C GLY A 292 22.40 -14.18 -1.76
N GLU A 293 21.55 -15.16 -1.43
CA GLU A 293 20.39 -15.48 -2.27
C GLU A 293 19.33 -14.38 -2.23
N LEU A 294 19.09 -13.77 -1.06
CA LEU A 294 18.20 -12.61 -0.93
C LEU A 294 18.71 -11.40 -1.73
N GLN A 295 20.02 -11.12 -1.65
CA GLN A 295 20.66 -10.05 -2.44
C GLN A 295 20.50 -10.30 -3.94
N SER A 296 20.66 -11.54 -4.40
CA SER A 296 20.45 -11.91 -5.81
C SER A 296 19.01 -11.65 -6.28
N MET A 297 18.06 -11.71 -5.36
CA MET A 297 16.65 -11.38 -5.59
C MET A 297 16.33 -9.89 -5.35
N SER A 298 17.31 -9.06 -5.02
CA SER A 298 17.11 -7.66 -4.59
C SER A 298 16.13 -7.55 -3.42
N GLN A 299 16.23 -8.49 -2.50
CA GLN A 299 15.37 -8.62 -1.33
C GLN A 299 16.16 -8.34 -0.07
N ASN A 300 15.64 -7.47 0.79
CA ASN A 300 16.20 -7.21 2.11
C ASN A 300 16.09 -8.46 3.01
N TYR A 301 17.01 -8.61 3.94
CA TYR A 301 16.92 -9.62 5.00
C TYR A 301 15.81 -9.20 5.97
N LEU A 302 14.57 -9.52 5.61
CA LEU A 302 13.37 -9.05 6.29
C LEU A 302 12.38 -10.19 6.48
N LYS A 303 11.94 -10.39 7.72
CA LYS A 303 10.79 -11.24 8.03
C LYS A 303 9.52 -10.49 7.75
N ASN A 304 8.86 -10.82 6.64
CA ASN A 304 7.60 -10.17 6.27
C ASN A 304 6.50 -10.51 7.29
N ARG A 305 5.90 -9.49 7.89
CA ARG A 305 4.95 -9.62 8.99
C ARG A 305 3.48 -9.63 8.56
N PHE A 306 3.20 -9.65 7.27
CA PHE A 306 1.83 -9.80 6.73
C PHE A 306 1.32 -11.26 6.71
N LYS A 307 2.06 -12.16 7.33
CA LYS A 307 1.62 -13.57 7.46
C LYS A 307 0.29 -13.63 8.23
N GLY A 308 -0.69 -14.31 7.64
CA GLY A 308 -2.03 -14.43 8.23
C GLY A 308 -3.03 -13.39 7.72
N VAL A 309 -2.58 -12.34 7.06
CA VAL A 309 -3.47 -11.42 6.33
C VAL A 309 -4.05 -12.15 5.11
N ARG A 310 -5.36 -12.05 4.95
CA ARG A 310 -6.08 -12.67 3.85
C ARG A 310 -6.09 -11.76 2.62
N PHE A 311 -5.28 -12.11 1.63
CA PHE A 311 -5.17 -11.35 0.37
C PHE A 311 -6.08 -11.87 -0.75
N GLY A 312 -7.08 -12.68 -0.43
CA GLY A 312 -8.01 -13.23 -1.41
C GLY A 312 -7.29 -14.02 -2.51
N MET A 313 -7.50 -13.65 -3.77
CA MET A 313 -6.83 -14.29 -4.91
C MET A 313 -5.29 -14.28 -4.78
N HIS A 314 -4.74 -13.36 -4.03
CA HIS A 314 -3.29 -13.18 -3.87
C HIS A 314 -2.70 -13.97 -2.68
N ASN A 315 -3.47 -14.79 -1.97
CA ASN A 315 -2.98 -15.50 -0.77
C ASN A 315 -1.65 -16.26 -0.99
N LYS A 316 -1.43 -16.86 -2.16
CA LYS A 316 -0.17 -17.53 -2.48
C LYS A 316 1.00 -16.57 -2.63
N ARG A 317 0.75 -15.38 -3.19
CA ARG A 317 1.74 -14.33 -3.42
C ARG A 317 1.84 -13.38 -2.23
N GLY A 318 0.88 -13.43 -1.31
CA GLY A 318 0.83 -12.56 -0.15
C GLY A 318 0.93 -11.08 -0.53
N ILE A 319 1.72 -10.35 0.22
CA ILE A 319 1.96 -8.92 0.01
C ILE A 319 2.52 -8.61 -1.39
N PHE A 320 3.37 -9.47 -1.96
CA PHE A 320 3.91 -9.29 -3.33
C PHE A 320 2.81 -9.25 -4.41
N GLY A 321 1.67 -9.88 -4.17
CA GLY A 321 0.53 -9.83 -5.07
C GLY A 321 -0.44 -8.70 -4.75
N ALA A 322 -0.42 -8.20 -3.53
CA ALA A 322 -1.33 -7.18 -3.05
C ALA A 322 -0.80 -5.74 -3.17
N CYS A 323 0.47 -5.57 -3.55
CA CYS A 323 1.08 -4.26 -3.84
C CYS A 323 1.15 -4.04 -5.37
N PRO A 324 0.06 -3.61 -6.01
CA PRO A 324 0.04 -3.37 -7.45
C PRO A 324 0.94 -2.19 -7.82
N GLY A 325 1.29 -2.11 -9.09
CA GLY A 325 1.87 -0.89 -9.63
C GLY A 325 0.83 0.24 -9.61
N GLU A 326 1.22 1.41 -9.18
CA GLU A 326 0.34 2.57 -9.17
C GLU A 326 0.63 3.50 -10.38
N MET A 327 -0.41 4.19 -10.85
CA MET A 327 -0.34 4.93 -12.12
C MET A 327 0.60 6.15 -12.05
N LEU A 328 0.66 6.81 -10.89
CA LEU A 328 1.43 8.05 -10.77
C LEU A 328 2.92 7.80 -11.02
N HIS A 329 3.55 6.90 -10.26
CA HIS A 329 4.99 6.66 -10.35
C HIS A 329 5.39 5.70 -11.47
N LEU A 330 4.51 4.79 -11.91
CA LEU A 330 4.82 3.90 -13.02
C LEU A 330 4.57 4.53 -14.38
N VAL A 331 3.47 5.24 -14.55
CA VAL A 331 3.10 5.81 -15.84
C VAL A 331 3.47 7.27 -15.92
N SER A 332 2.90 8.13 -15.08
CA SER A 332 3.09 9.59 -15.20
C SER A 332 4.51 10.03 -14.90
N LEU A 333 5.03 9.71 -13.70
CA LEU A 333 6.40 10.07 -13.29
C LEU A 333 7.47 9.07 -13.74
N GLY A 334 7.07 7.88 -14.14
CA GLY A 334 7.95 6.85 -14.69
C GLY A 334 8.04 6.91 -16.22
N TRP A 335 7.34 5.99 -16.88
CA TRP A 335 7.44 5.79 -18.34
C TRP A 335 7.22 7.07 -19.16
N PHE A 336 6.16 7.82 -18.85
CA PHE A 336 5.82 9.03 -19.62
C PHE A 336 6.88 10.13 -19.47
N LYS A 337 7.45 10.29 -18.27
CA LYS A 337 8.55 11.24 -18.04
C LYS A 337 9.73 10.97 -18.98
N TYR A 338 10.11 9.70 -19.13
CA TYR A 338 11.20 9.33 -20.04
C TYR A 338 10.83 9.54 -21.51
N CYS A 339 9.58 9.30 -21.89
CA CYS A 339 9.10 9.62 -23.24
C CYS A 339 9.21 11.14 -23.54
N LEU A 340 8.82 11.96 -22.56
CA LEU A 340 8.92 13.42 -22.68
C LEU A 340 10.37 13.89 -22.78
N GLN A 341 11.25 13.33 -21.96
CA GLN A 341 12.68 13.65 -22.00
C GLN A 341 13.30 13.26 -23.35
N ALA A 342 12.96 12.08 -23.87
CA ALA A 342 13.42 11.65 -25.19
C ALA A 342 12.90 12.56 -26.31
N PHE A 343 11.62 12.93 -26.26
CA PHE A 343 11.01 13.87 -27.21
C PHE A 343 11.70 15.23 -27.17
N SER A 344 11.87 15.80 -25.96
CA SER A 344 12.55 17.09 -25.77
C SER A 344 14.00 17.05 -26.25
N GLY A 345 14.71 15.95 -25.98
CA GLY A 345 16.08 15.74 -26.44
C GLY A 345 16.22 15.66 -27.96
N GLN A 346 15.28 14.97 -28.63
CA GLN A 346 15.24 14.89 -30.11
C GLN A 346 14.82 16.19 -30.76
N ALA A 347 13.86 16.90 -30.18
CA ALA A 347 13.38 18.17 -30.69
C ALA A 347 14.44 19.29 -30.56
N GLY A 348 15.33 19.17 -29.57
CA GLY A 348 16.30 20.19 -29.21
C GLY A 348 15.72 21.33 -28.36
N PRO A 349 16.54 21.99 -27.55
CA PRO A 349 16.12 23.11 -26.74
C PRO A 349 15.64 24.27 -27.63
N ASN A 350 14.53 24.88 -27.29
CA ASN A 350 13.90 25.99 -28.04
C ASN A 350 13.40 25.67 -29.45
N SER A 351 13.20 24.39 -29.78
CA SER A 351 12.65 24.00 -31.06
C SER A 351 11.21 24.50 -31.25
N GLN A 352 10.80 24.72 -32.52
CA GLN A 352 9.42 25.10 -32.84
C GLN A 352 8.43 24.02 -32.37
N ALA A 353 8.81 22.74 -32.48
CA ALA A 353 7.98 21.61 -32.03
C ALA A 353 7.64 21.68 -30.54
N LEU A 354 8.59 22.07 -29.66
CA LEU A 354 8.32 22.25 -28.25
C LEU A 354 7.40 23.45 -27.98
N LYS A 355 7.58 24.54 -28.72
CA LYS A 355 6.71 25.73 -28.62
C LYS A 355 5.29 25.42 -29.04
N ASP A 356 5.13 24.70 -30.14
CA ASP A 356 3.82 24.26 -30.66
C ASP A 356 3.12 23.34 -29.65
N TYR A 357 3.88 22.46 -29.02
CA TYR A 357 3.36 21.57 -27.97
C TYR A 357 2.93 22.37 -26.72
N ASP A 358 3.72 23.33 -26.26
CA ASP A 358 3.39 24.22 -25.15
C ASP A 358 2.11 25.01 -25.45
N GLU A 359 1.96 25.52 -26.67
CA GLU A 359 0.75 26.24 -27.11
C GLU A 359 -0.48 25.30 -27.13
N LEU A 360 -0.32 24.09 -27.61
CA LEU A 360 -1.40 23.08 -27.59
C LEU A 360 -1.84 22.75 -26.17
N CYS A 361 -0.90 22.52 -25.25
CA CYS A 361 -1.17 22.32 -23.84
C CYS A 361 -1.93 23.53 -23.23
N ALA A 362 -1.49 24.75 -23.56
CA ALA A 362 -2.17 25.96 -23.06
C ALA A 362 -3.57 26.13 -23.61
N ARG A 363 -3.82 25.78 -24.88
CA ARG A 363 -5.18 25.78 -25.48
C ARG A 363 -6.09 24.78 -24.79
N LEU A 364 -5.63 23.55 -24.57
CA LEU A 364 -6.39 22.52 -23.86
C LEU A 364 -6.67 22.93 -22.41
N GLY A 365 -5.68 23.51 -21.71
CA GLY A 365 -5.84 24.01 -20.37
C GLY A 365 -6.96 25.06 -20.25
N ARG A 366 -7.05 25.97 -21.23
CA ARG A 366 -8.13 26.96 -21.30
C ARG A 366 -9.50 26.35 -21.55
N THR A 367 -9.55 25.28 -22.31
CA THR A 367 -10.81 24.59 -22.61
C THR A 367 -11.30 23.76 -21.42
N LEU A 368 -10.38 23.04 -20.76
CA LEU A 368 -10.69 22.17 -19.65
C LEU A 368 -10.88 22.92 -18.31
N SER A 369 -10.22 24.07 -18.12
CA SER A 369 -10.37 24.88 -16.90
C SER A 369 -11.77 25.50 -16.73
N ARG A 370 -12.58 25.50 -17.78
CA ARG A 370 -14.00 25.91 -17.73
C ARG A 370 -14.93 24.80 -17.20
N GLN A 371 -14.44 23.58 -17.10
CA GLN A 371 -15.14 22.48 -16.47
C GLN A 371 -14.84 22.53 -14.97
N SER A 372 -15.87 22.61 -14.15
CA SER A 372 -15.79 22.65 -12.68
C SER A 372 -15.34 21.30 -12.09
N ASP A 373 -14.94 20.35 -12.93
CA ASP A 373 -14.58 19.00 -12.52
C ASP A 373 -13.13 18.95 -12.05
N ARG A 374 -12.95 18.71 -10.75
CA ARG A 374 -11.63 18.56 -10.11
C ARG A 374 -10.85 17.34 -10.60
N ASP A 375 -11.51 16.43 -11.32
CA ASP A 375 -10.90 15.19 -11.82
C ASP A 375 -10.17 15.39 -13.15
N VAL A 376 -10.29 16.57 -13.75
CA VAL A 376 -9.52 16.89 -14.96
C VAL A 376 -8.09 17.31 -14.57
N PRO A 377 -7.08 16.62 -15.06
CA PRO A 377 -5.68 16.99 -14.81
C PRO A 377 -5.37 18.39 -15.30
N ARG A 378 -4.54 19.12 -14.57
CA ARG A 378 -4.09 20.45 -14.95
C ARG A 378 -3.28 20.38 -16.25
N THR A 379 -3.70 21.12 -17.27
CA THR A 379 -3.04 21.18 -18.58
C THR A 379 -2.42 22.56 -18.88
N ASN A 380 -2.52 23.51 -17.95
CA ASN A 380 -1.95 24.83 -18.11
C ASN A 380 -0.58 24.90 -17.43
N PHE A 381 0.45 25.08 -18.23
CA PHE A 381 1.87 25.16 -17.79
C PHE A 381 2.39 26.57 -18.03
N PRO A 382 2.25 27.50 -17.06
CA PRO A 382 2.61 28.93 -17.23
C PRO A 382 4.09 29.15 -17.60
N ARG A 383 4.95 28.20 -17.29
CA ARG A 383 6.41 28.25 -17.57
C ARG A 383 6.79 27.46 -18.79
N GLY A 384 5.83 26.94 -19.54
CA GLY A 384 6.05 26.04 -20.65
C GLY A 384 6.45 24.64 -20.20
N PHE A 385 6.17 23.69 -21.06
CA PHE A 385 6.52 22.28 -20.89
C PHE A 385 8.02 22.05 -21.03
N SER A 386 8.68 22.81 -21.91
CA SER A 386 10.11 22.74 -22.19
C SER A 386 11.00 23.14 -21.00
N SER A 387 10.49 23.91 -20.04
CA SER A 387 11.19 24.22 -18.78
C SER A 387 11.16 23.06 -17.78
N GLY A 388 10.60 21.96 -18.15
CA GLY A 388 10.03 20.83 -17.45
C GLY A 388 10.89 19.93 -16.62
N SER A 389 11.83 20.43 -15.86
CA SER A 389 12.51 19.56 -14.90
C SER A 389 11.66 19.15 -13.68
N ASN A 390 10.54 19.83 -13.40
CA ASN A 390 9.79 19.64 -12.15
C ASN A 390 8.27 19.63 -12.30
N LEU A 391 7.75 18.92 -13.32
CA LEU A 391 6.31 18.70 -13.42
C LEU A 391 5.83 17.76 -12.31
N MET A 392 4.78 18.16 -11.60
CA MET A 392 4.11 17.29 -10.63
C MET A 392 3.31 16.19 -11.33
N GLY A 393 3.00 15.12 -10.62
CA GLY A 393 2.34 13.96 -11.21
C GLY A 393 1.00 14.28 -11.91
N HIS A 394 0.20 15.19 -11.36
CA HIS A 394 -1.05 15.63 -11.97
C HIS A 394 -0.82 16.49 -13.24
N GLU A 395 0.28 17.21 -13.31
CA GLU A 395 0.69 17.96 -14.51
C GLU A 395 1.16 17.01 -15.60
N MET A 396 1.91 15.95 -15.24
CA MET A 396 2.28 14.87 -16.17
C MET A 396 1.04 14.16 -16.72
N ALA A 397 0.04 13.89 -15.88
CA ALA A 397 -1.23 13.33 -16.34
C ALA A 397 -1.93 14.28 -17.32
N GLY A 398 -1.88 15.60 -17.10
CA GLY A 398 -2.37 16.61 -18.05
C GLY A 398 -1.67 16.55 -19.40
N CYS A 399 -0.35 16.38 -19.41
CA CYS A 399 0.41 16.22 -20.66
C CYS A 399 0.01 14.96 -21.44
N LEU A 400 -0.36 13.87 -20.77
CA LEU A 400 -0.84 12.65 -21.41
C LEU A 400 -2.16 12.81 -22.18
N LEU A 401 -2.98 13.79 -21.80
CA LEU A 401 -4.27 14.07 -22.46
C LEU A 401 -4.10 14.88 -23.75
N VAL A 402 -2.93 15.47 -23.96
CA VAL A 402 -2.59 16.22 -25.17
C VAL A 402 -2.09 15.22 -26.22
N LYS A 403 -2.98 14.77 -27.11
CA LYS A 403 -2.65 13.92 -28.24
C LYS A 403 -2.52 14.74 -29.51
#